data_7fe3b721cb6fdf051777fc4f5441462c
#
_entry.id   7fe3b721cb6fdf051777fc4f5441462c
#
_cell.length_a   1.000
_cell.length_b   1.000
_cell.length_c   1.000
_cell.angle_alpha   90.00
_cell.angle_beta   90.00
_cell.angle_gamma   90.00
#
_symmetry.space_group_name_H-M   'P 1'
#
loop_
_entity.id
_entity.type
_entity.pdbx_description
1 polymer ?
#
loop_
_entity_poly.entity_id
_entity_poly.type
_entity_poly.pdbx_seq_one_letter_code
_entity_poly.pdbx_strand_id
1 'polypeptide(L)'
;MIDWNYMLSQIATVAFDILYFGAIIGTIVVVILDNRNPVKTMAWILVLMFLPIVGLVFYFFFGRSQRRERIIGKKSYGRLLKKPMAEYLAQGSSVLPEAYERLIKLFQHTNQALPFEGNRVDTYTSGYSMLQALLRELQKAEKHIHMEFYIFEDDAVGRLVRDVLIGKARAGVEVRVIYDDVGCWHVPSAFFEDMRGAGIEVRSFLKVRFPLFTSKVNYRNHRKIVVIDGLVGFVGGMNLAERYMPVSYTHLTLPTKLEV
;
A
#
# COMPACT_ATOMS: atom_id res chain seq x y z
N MET A 1 -58.31 17.87 33.22
CA MET A 1 -57.74 16.53 33.05
C MET A 1 -56.46 16.69 32.25
N ILE A 2 -55.30 16.44 32.84
CA ILE A 2 -54.01 16.61 32.13
C ILE A 2 -53.90 15.48 31.13
N ASP A 3 -53.76 15.83 29.85
CA ASP A 3 -53.59 14.84 28.80
C ASP A 3 -52.14 14.27 28.85
N TRP A 4 -51.97 13.18 29.59
CA TRP A 4 -50.70 12.50 29.78
C TRP A 4 -50.04 12.05 28.45
N ASN A 5 -50.85 11.72 27.42
CA ASN A 5 -50.36 11.32 26.12
C ASN A 5 -49.71 12.50 25.39
N TYR A 6 -50.28 13.68 25.49
CA TYR A 6 -49.74 14.92 24.94
C TYR A 6 -48.43 15.28 25.63
N MET A 7 -48.35 15.19 26.94
CA MET A 7 -47.16 15.52 27.71
C MET A 7 -46.01 14.53 27.42
N LEU A 8 -46.30 13.22 27.33
CA LEU A 8 -45.33 12.19 26.92
C LEU A 8 -44.83 12.40 25.50
N SER A 9 -45.69 12.78 24.56
CA SER A 9 -45.26 13.05 23.19
C SER A 9 -44.34 14.26 23.10
N GLN A 10 -44.58 15.32 23.85
CA GLN A 10 -43.69 16.49 23.93
C GLN A 10 -42.35 16.16 24.52
N ILE A 11 -42.32 15.39 25.63
CA ILE A 11 -41.06 14.93 26.24
C ILE A 11 -40.26 14.05 25.27
N ALA A 12 -40.92 13.13 24.55
CA ALA A 12 -40.29 12.28 23.56
C ALA A 12 -39.72 13.09 22.39
N THR A 13 -40.42 14.10 21.90
CA THR A 13 -39.94 14.99 20.85
C THR A 13 -38.71 15.78 21.27
N VAL A 14 -38.75 16.41 22.47
CA VAL A 14 -37.60 17.16 23.01
C VAL A 14 -36.39 16.23 23.23
N ALA A 15 -36.61 15.04 23.74
CA ALA A 15 -35.53 14.07 23.92
C ALA A 15 -34.92 13.63 22.61
N PHE A 16 -35.74 13.41 21.57
CA PHE A 16 -35.27 13.11 20.21
C PHE A 16 -34.45 14.25 19.63
N ASP A 17 -34.93 15.50 19.76
CA ASP A 17 -34.21 16.68 19.26
C ASP A 17 -32.85 16.85 19.94
N ILE A 18 -32.78 16.68 21.26
CA ILE A 18 -31.50 16.74 22.01
C ILE A 18 -30.53 15.67 21.52
N LEU A 19 -30.98 14.42 21.37
CA LEU A 19 -30.16 13.32 20.85
C LEU A 19 -29.69 13.57 19.42
N TYR A 20 -30.57 14.08 18.57
CA TYR A 20 -30.30 14.37 17.18
C TYR A 20 -29.25 15.49 17.01
N PHE A 21 -29.44 16.63 17.66
CA PHE A 21 -28.45 17.71 17.63
C PHE A 21 -27.14 17.34 18.33
N GLY A 22 -27.22 16.59 19.43
CA GLY A 22 -26.04 16.06 20.10
C GLY A 22 -25.20 15.12 19.20
N ALA A 23 -25.87 14.27 18.42
CA ALA A 23 -25.20 13.39 17.46
C ALA A 23 -24.52 14.19 16.31
N ILE A 24 -25.18 15.24 15.81
CA ILE A 24 -24.61 16.12 14.77
C ILE A 24 -23.37 16.82 15.31
N ILE A 25 -23.47 17.47 16.48
CA ILE A 25 -22.35 18.19 17.08
C ILE A 25 -21.18 17.23 17.39
N GLY A 26 -21.48 16.07 17.98
CA GLY A 26 -20.50 15.03 18.24
C GLY A 26 -19.78 14.56 16.95
N THR A 27 -20.54 14.40 15.86
CA THR A 27 -19.94 14.02 14.57
C THR A 27 -19.06 15.13 14.00
N ILE A 28 -19.49 16.39 14.08
CA ILE A 28 -18.68 17.54 13.65
C ILE A 28 -17.36 17.60 14.42
N VAL A 29 -17.39 17.41 15.73
CA VAL A 29 -16.18 17.34 16.56
C VAL A 29 -15.27 16.20 16.10
N VAL A 30 -15.82 15.01 15.86
CA VAL A 30 -15.05 13.87 15.32
C VAL A 30 -14.45 14.19 13.97
N VAL A 31 -15.19 14.83 13.06
CA VAL A 31 -14.69 15.25 11.73
C VAL A 31 -13.51 16.20 11.86
N ILE A 32 -13.59 17.19 12.75
CA ILE A 32 -12.51 18.16 12.99
C ILE A 32 -11.26 17.47 13.56
N LEU A 33 -11.45 16.55 14.51
CA LEU A 33 -10.34 15.84 15.16
C LEU A 33 -9.67 14.78 14.26
N ASP A 34 -10.43 14.15 13.37
CA ASP A 34 -9.95 13.04 12.53
C ASP A 34 -9.34 13.51 11.20
N ASN A 35 -9.85 14.59 10.62
CA ASN A 35 -9.39 15.11 9.32
C ASN A 35 -8.34 16.21 9.48
N ARG A 36 -7.14 15.94 8.95
CA ARG A 36 -6.07 16.95 8.83
C ARG A 36 -6.15 17.82 7.57
N ASN A 37 -7.03 17.49 6.64
CA ASN A 37 -7.22 18.25 5.41
C ASN A 37 -8.40 19.20 5.58
N PRO A 38 -8.16 20.54 5.63
CA PRO A 38 -9.21 21.54 5.88
C PRO A 38 -10.36 21.48 4.88
N VAL A 39 -10.05 21.25 3.59
CA VAL A 39 -11.05 21.20 2.52
C VAL A 39 -12.01 20.03 2.72
N LYS A 40 -11.48 18.83 3.05
CA LYS A 40 -12.33 17.66 3.35
C LYS A 40 -13.15 17.87 4.62
N THR A 41 -12.56 18.49 5.64
CA THR A 41 -13.26 18.81 6.88
C THR A 41 -14.44 19.71 6.62
N MET A 42 -14.24 20.81 5.89
CA MET A 42 -15.32 21.74 5.53
C MET A 42 -16.42 21.05 4.68
N ALA A 43 -16.03 20.26 3.69
CA ALA A 43 -17.00 19.52 2.88
C ALA A 43 -17.89 18.60 3.73
N TRP A 44 -17.29 17.86 4.68
CA TRP A 44 -18.07 17.00 5.58
C TRP A 44 -18.93 17.76 6.57
N ILE A 45 -18.49 18.91 7.09
CA ILE A 45 -19.29 19.78 7.96
C ILE A 45 -20.52 20.27 7.19
N LEU A 46 -20.35 20.72 5.93
CA LEU A 46 -21.47 21.16 5.09
C LEU A 46 -22.46 20.00 4.83
N VAL A 47 -21.97 18.81 4.49
CA VAL A 47 -22.83 17.64 4.27
C VAL A 47 -23.63 17.30 5.53
N LEU A 48 -23.00 17.33 6.71
CA LEU A 48 -23.66 17.05 7.99
C LEU A 48 -24.65 18.15 8.38
N MET A 49 -24.41 19.38 7.99
CA MET A 49 -25.32 20.52 8.26
C MET A 49 -26.59 20.45 7.41
N PHE A 50 -26.47 20.11 6.11
CA PHE A 50 -27.61 20.07 5.20
C PHE A 50 -28.32 18.72 5.15
N LEU A 51 -27.59 17.61 5.38
CA LEU A 51 -28.11 16.24 5.32
C LEU A 51 -27.63 15.42 6.53
N PRO A 52 -28.08 15.75 7.77
CA PRO A 52 -27.46 15.23 8.97
C PRO A 52 -27.51 13.70 9.06
N ILE A 53 -28.67 13.07 8.84
CA ILE A 53 -28.79 11.60 8.95
C ILE A 53 -27.99 10.91 7.82
N VAL A 54 -28.21 11.33 6.58
CA VAL A 54 -27.54 10.79 5.40
C VAL A 54 -26.05 11.06 5.48
N GLY A 55 -25.67 12.28 5.85
CA GLY A 55 -24.28 12.69 6.04
C GLY A 55 -23.55 11.87 7.10
N LEU A 56 -24.20 11.54 8.22
CA LEU A 56 -23.63 10.73 9.28
C LEU A 56 -23.34 9.30 8.79
N VAL A 57 -24.27 8.69 8.05
CA VAL A 57 -24.08 7.38 7.42
C VAL A 57 -22.91 7.42 6.43
N PHE A 58 -22.92 8.41 5.51
CA PHE A 58 -21.86 8.56 4.52
C PHE A 58 -20.50 8.87 5.16
N TYR A 59 -20.46 9.70 6.21
CA TYR A 59 -19.23 9.98 6.93
C TYR A 59 -18.65 8.72 7.59
N PHE A 60 -19.48 7.88 8.18
CA PHE A 60 -19.04 6.63 8.79
C PHE A 60 -18.35 5.70 7.76
N PHE A 61 -18.89 5.61 6.55
CA PHE A 61 -18.33 4.74 5.49
C PHE A 61 -17.18 5.38 4.71
N PHE A 62 -17.22 6.69 4.43
CA PHE A 62 -16.31 7.36 3.49
C PHE A 62 -15.47 8.47 4.13
N GLY A 63 -15.91 9.03 5.25
CA GLY A 63 -15.27 10.19 5.87
C GLY A 63 -14.12 9.85 6.80
N ARG A 64 -14.18 8.71 7.49
CA ARG A 64 -13.19 8.34 8.51
C ARG A 64 -11.85 8.05 7.88
N SER A 65 -10.84 8.75 8.36
CA SER A 65 -9.45 8.49 7.97
C SER A 65 -8.96 7.19 8.62
N GLN A 66 -8.89 6.11 7.85
CA GLN A 66 -8.33 4.82 8.33
C GLN A 66 -6.80 4.83 8.47
N ARG A 67 -6.14 5.99 8.38
CA ARG A 67 -4.69 6.12 8.62
C ARG A 67 -4.22 5.61 9.99
N ARG A 68 -5.14 5.38 10.92
CA ARG A 68 -4.83 4.82 12.25
C ARG A 68 -4.89 3.30 12.32
N GLU A 69 -5.44 2.61 11.34
CA GLU A 69 -5.32 1.15 11.28
C GLU A 69 -3.85 0.81 10.95
N ARG A 70 -3.07 0.60 11.98
CA ARG A 70 -1.71 0.10 11.84
C ARG A 70 -1.80 -1.35 11.38
N ILE A 71 -1.53 -1.58 10.12
CA ILE A 71 -1.43 -2.92 9.52
C ILE A 71 -0.39 -3.77 10.28
N ILE A 72 0.65 -3.11 10.82
CA ILE A 72 1.67 -3.74 11.65
C ILE A 72 1.58 -3.15 13.06
N GLY A 73 1.38 -4.00 14.06
CA GLY A 73 1.37 -3.57 15.47
C GLY A 73 2.71 -2.93 15.88
N LYS A 74 2.68 -1.92 16.75
CA LYS A 74 3.90 -1.24 17.27
C LYS A 74 5.00 -2.22 17.72
N LYS A 75 4.60 -3.33 18.34
CA LYS A 75 5.51 -4.36 18.86
C LYS A 75 6.22 -5.14 17.73
N SER A 76 5.50 -5.45 16.65
CA SER A 76 6.06 -6.12 15.47
C SER A 76 6.95 -5.17 14.67
N TYR A 77 6.53 -3.92 14.48
CA TYR A 77 7.33 -2.88 13.85
C TYR A 77 8.66 -2.65 14.60
N GLY A 78 8.60 -2.56 15.93
CA GLY A 78 9.82 -2.42 16.75
C GLY A 78 10.77 -3.63 16.65
N ARG A 79 10.25 -4.85 16.51
CA ARG A 79 11.09 -6.05 16.32
C ARG A 79 11.73 -6.09 14.94
N LEU A 80 10.99 -5.72 13.90
CA LEU A 80 11.49 -5.72 12.51
C LEU A 80 12.60 -4.68 12.29
N LEU A 81 12.53 -3.54 12.96
CA LEU A 81 13.52 -2.47 12.78
C LEU A 81 14.69 -2.55 13.78
N LYS A 82 14.40 -2.81 15.07
CA LYS A 82 15.42 -2.69 16.12
C LYS A 82 16.48 -3.80 16.08
N LYS A 83 16.10 -5.02 15.74
CA LYS A 83 17.03 -6.14 15.77
C LYS A 83 18.09 -6.09 14.65
N PRO A 84 17.70 -5.98 13.37
CA PRO A 84 18.67 -5.84 12.28
C PRO A 84 19.53 -4.58 12.41
N MET A 85 18.93 -3.47 12.87
CA MET A 85 19.62 -2.21 13.06
C MET A 85 20.67 -2.29 14.20
N ALA A 86 20.34 -2.96 15.30
CA ALA A 86 21.28 -3.16 16.40
C ALA A 86 22.44 -4.07 16.00
N GLU A 87 22.18 -5.12 15.23
CA GLU A 87 23.21 -6.01 14.70
C GLU A 87 24.16 -5.28 13.74
N TYR A 88 23.61 -4.44 12.84
CA TYR A 88 24.42 -3.61 11.94
C TYR A 88 25.29 -2.59 12.70
N LEU A 89 24.72 -1.89 13.66
CA LEU A 89 25.46 -0.92 14.48
C LEU A 89 26.55 -1.59 15.35
N ALA A 90 26.35 -2.83 15.76
CA ALA A 90 27.33 -3.61 16.52
C ALA A 90 28.53 -4.07 15.66
N GLN A 91 28.37 -4.14 14.34
CA GLN A 91 29.45 -4.51 13.40
C GLN A 91 30.46 -3.38 13.12
N GLY A 92 30.27 -2.21 13.68
CA GLY A 92 31.11 -1.03 13.52
C GLY A 92 30.56 -0.02 12.52
N SER A 93 30.71 1.24 12.83
CA SER A 93 30.27 2.32 11.94
C SER A 93 31.22 2.42 10.75
N SER A 94 30.67 2.35 9.55
CA SER A 94 31.34 2.79 8.34
C SER A 94 31.84 4.23 8.52
N VAL A 95 33.03 4.54 8.07
CA VAL A 95 33.53 5.92 8.04
C VAL A 95 32.68 6.69 7.06
N LEU A 96 31.79 7.53 7.59
CA LEU A 96 30.89 8.33 6.76
C LEU A 96 31.70 9.35 5.97
N PRO A 97 31.53 9.45 4.62
CA PRO A 97 32.16 10.51 3.85
C PRO A 97 31.71 11.88 4.38
N GLU A 98 32.65 12.73 4.74
CA GLU A 98 32.39 14.05 5.31
C GLU A 98 31.45 14.90 4.45
N ALA A 99 31.58 14.78 3.12
CA ALA A 99 30.72 15.46 2.16
C ALA A 99 29.22 15.14 2.31
N TYR A 100 28.86 13.97 2.82
CA TYR A 100 27.46 13.51 2.95
C TYR A 100 26.97 13.42 4.39
N GLU A 101 27.79 13.79 5.38
CA GLU A 101 27.47 13.63 6.80
C GLU A 101 26.12 14.28 7.19
N ARG A 102 25.86 15.51 6.71
CA ARG A 102 24.59 16.23 6.98
C ARG A 102 23.39 15.52 6.39
N LEU A 103 23.52 15.00 5.17
CA LEU A 103 22.45 14.26 4.47
C LEU A 103 22.17 12.93 5.17
N ILE A 104 23.20 12.22 5.56
CA ILE A 104 23.09 10.95 6.29
C ILE A 104 22.40 11.17 7.64
N LYS A 105 22.82 12.18 8.40
CA LYS A 105 22.18 12.55 9.68
C LYS A 105 20.69 12.90 9.48
N LEU A 106 20.35 13.61 8.42
CA LEU A 106 18.97 13.92 8.09
C LEU A 106 18.15 12.65 7.87
N PHE A 107 18.61 11.71 7.04
CA PHE A 107 17.91 10.46 6.77
C PHE A 107 17.86 9.53 7.99
N GLN A 108 18.88 9.51 8.81
CA GLN A 108 18.86 8.78 10.08
C GLN A 108 17.77 9.30 11.02
N HIS A 109 17.61 10.64 11.12
CA HIS A 109 16.59 11.25 11.98
C HIS A 109 15.17 11.13 11.42
N THR A 110 14.99 11.35 10.12
CA THR A 110 13.65 11.38 9.51
C THR A 110 13.10 9.98 9.21
N ASN A 111 13.94 9.10 8.68
CA ASN A 111 13.54 7.79 8.16
C ASN A 111 14.11 6.62 8.96
N GLN A 112 14.95 6.88 9.96
CA GLN A 112 15.73 5.85 10.67
C GLN A 112 16.56 5.00 9.70
N ALA A 113 16.98 5.59 8.56
CA ALA A 113 17.78 4.92 7.55
C ALA A 113 19.26 4.92 7.98
N LEU A 114 19.91 3.76 7.85
CA LEU A 114 21.34 3.62 8.07
C LEU A 114 22.09 3.63 6.74
N PRO A 115 23.30 4.21 6.67
CA PRO A 115 24.15 4.11 5.49
C PRO A 115 24.74 2.71 5.40
N PHE A 116 24.78 2.17 4.19
CA PHE A 116 25.43 0.90 3.88
C PHE A 116 26.47 1.12 2.79
N GLU A 117 27.61 0.49 2.94
CA GLU A 117 28.70 0.53 1.96
C GLU A 117 28.75 -0.75 1.12
N GLY A 118 29.56 -0.73 0.06
CA GLY A 118 29.75 -1.89 -0.81
C GLY A 118 28.58 -2.21 -1.72
N ASN A 119 27.65 -1.29 -1.90
CA ASN A 119 26.50 -1.49 -2.81
C ASN A 119 26.88 -1.06 -4.23
N ARG A 120 26.39 -1.84 -5.21
CA ARG A 120 26.37 -1.46 -6.62
C ARG A 120 24.93 -1.13 -7.00
N VAL A 121 24.74 -0.01 -7.72
CA VAL A 121 23.42 0.42 -8.21
C VAL A 121 23.46 0.51 -9.73
N ASP A 122 22.61 -0.28 -10.37
CA ASP A 122 22.38 -0.25 -11.82
C ASP A 122 21.02 0.39 -12.09
N THR A 123 20.93 1.35 -13.01
CA THR A 123 19.69 2.05 -13.34
C THR A 123 19.14 1.60 -14.68
N TYR A 124 17.84 1.32 -14.74
CA TYR A 124 17.13 0.90 -15.94
C TYR A 124 16.09 1.94 -16.34
N THR A 125 16.21 2.50 -17.52
CA THR A 125 15.25 3.48 -18.08
C THR A 125 14.25 2.84 -19.04
N SER A 126 14.43 1.56 -19.38
CA SER A 126 13.56 0.79 -20.24
C SER A 126 12.98 -0.43 -19.51
N GLY A 127 11.68 -0.69 -19.71
CA GLY A 127 11.01 -1.88 -19.16
C GLY A 127 11.64 -3.17 -19.65
N TYR A 128 12.06 -3.22 -20.90
CA TYR A 128 12.71 -4.39 -21.49
C TYR A 128 14.05 -4.72 -20.81
N SER A 129 14.92 -3.73 -20.64
CA SER A 129 16.23 -3.94 -19.98
C SER A 129 16.06 -4.32 -18.51
N MET A 130 15.08 -3.72 -17.82
CA MET A 130 14.74 -4.09 -16.43
C MET A 130 14.22 -5.53 -16.36
N LEU A 131 13.30 -5.92 -17.24
CA LEU A 131 12.76 -7.28 -17.27
C LEU A 131 13.85 -8.32 -17.53
N GLN A 132 14.74 -8.08 -18.50
CA GLN A 132 15.86 -8.98 -18.78
C GLN A 132 16.79 -9.13 -17.58
N ALA A 133 17.10 -8.02 -16.87
CA ALA A 133 17.91 -8.06 -15.67
C ALA A 133 17.19 -8.82 -14.55
N LEU A 134 15.90 -8.55 -14.34
CA LEU A 134 15.09 -9.24 -13.36
C LEU A 134 15.07 -10.75 -13.60
N LEU A 135 14.77 -11.19 -14.82
CA LEU A 135 14.72 -12.61 -15.14
C LEU A 135 16.06 -13.32 -14.93
N ARG A 136 17.18 -12.66 -15.28
CA ARG A 136 18.53 -13.20 -15.02
C ARG A 136 18.78 -13.40 -13.51
N GLU A 137 18.43 -12.41 -12.72
CA GLU A 137 18.66 -12.52 -11.27
C GLU A 137 17.70 -13.50 -10.59
N LEU A 138 16.42 -13.57 -11.04
CA LEU A 138 15.49 -14.59 -10.57
C LEU A 138 16.00 -16.02 -10.88
N GLN A 139 16.58 -16.24 -12.07
CA GLN A 139 17.16 -17.53 -12.45
C GLN A 139 18.36 -17.94 -11.59
N LYS A 140 19.11 -16.99 -11.03
CA LYS A 140 20.25 -17.24 -10.14
C LYS A 140 19.88 -17.49 -8.68
N ALA A 141 18.63 -17.20 -8.28
CA ALA A 141 18.17 -17.33 -6.92
C ALA A 141 18.42 -18.75 -6.37
N GLU A 142 18.99 -18.84 -5.17
CA GLU A 142 19.32 -20.09 -4.49
C GLU A 142 18.54 -20.32 -3.20
N LYS A 143 18.17 -19.23 -2.50
CA LYS A 143 17.55 -19.30 -1.16
C LYS A 143 16.13 -18.83 -1.16
N HIS A 144 15.89 -17.55 -1.54
CA HIS A 144 14.56 -16.99 -1.50
C HIS A 144 14.34 -15.86 -2.51
N ILE A 145 13.09 -15.72 -2.94
CA ILE A 145 12.60 -14.61 -3.79
C ILE A 145 11.38 -13.99 -3.10
N HIS A 146 11.47 -12.71 -2.74
CA HIS A 146 10.34 -11.95 -2.22
C HIS A 146 9.96 -10.86 -3.21
N MET A 147 8.70 -10.85 -3.63
CA MET A 147 8.19 -9.91 -4.63
C MET A 147 6.95 -9.18 -4.13
N GLU A 148 6.89 -7.88 -4.40
CA GLU A 148 5.77 -7.02 -4.09
C GLU A 148 5.49 -6.14 -5.33
N PHE A 149 4.29 -6.30 -5.93
CA PHE A 149 3.88 -5.53 -7.10
C PHE A 149 2.46 -4.98 -6.96
N TYR A 150 2.25 -3.77 -7.48
CA TYR A 150 0.91 -3.22 -7.59
C TYR A 150 0.11 -3.93 -8.68
N ILE A 151 0.71 -4.11 -9.85
CA ILE A 151 0.12 -4.82 -10.98
C ILE A 151 1.02 -5.99 -11.36
N PHE A 152 0.42 -7.16 -11.45
CA PHE A 152 1.00 -8.39 -11.99
C PHE A 152 -0.07 -9.04 -12.87
N GLU A 153 0.04 -8.82 -14.20
CA GLU A 153 -0.97 -9.20 -15.19
C GLU A 153 -0.78 -10.63 -15.68
N ASP A 154 -1.86 -11.22 -16.17
CA ASP A 154 -1.85 -12.50 -16.90
C ASP A 154 -1.64 -12.23 -18.40
N ASP A 155 -0.50 -11.63 -18.74
CA ASP A 155 -0.06 -11.37 -20.12
C ASP A 155 1.30 -12.05 -20.40
N ALA A 156 1.90 -11.81 -21.57
CA ALA A 156 3.16 -12.44 -21.94
C ALA A 156 4.28 -12.18 -20.92
N VAL A 157 4.37 -10.96 -20.39
CA VAL A 157 5.38 -10.57 -19.39
C VAL A 157 5.11 -11.23 -18.04
N GLY A 158 3.86 -11.14 -17.59
CA GLY A 158 3.48 -11.73 -16.31
C GLY A 158 3.63 -13.24 -16.29
N ARG A 159 3.23 -13.92 -17.37
CA ARG A 159 3.40 -15.38 -17.52
C ARG A 159 4.86 -15.79 -17.52
N LEU A 160 5.72 -15.05 -18.22
CA LEU A 160 7.16 -15.31 -18.25
C LEU A 160 7.78 -15.25 -16.85
N VAL A 161 7.45 -14.21 -16.07
CA VAL A 161 7.91 -14.08 -14.68
C VAL A 161 7.32 -15.18 -13.81
N ARG A 162 6.01 -15.45 -13.91
CA ARG A 162 5.32 -16.53 -13.19
C ARG A 162 6.02 -17.88 -13.40
N ASP A 163 6.33 -18.22 -14.64
CA ASP A 163 6.90 -19.52 -15.01
C ASP A 163 8.31 -19.67 -14.44
N VAL A 164 9.12 -18.59 -14.41
CA VAL A 164 10.42 -18.60 -13.74
C VAL A 164 10.25 -18.80 -12.24
N LEU A 165 9.30 -18.11 -11.58
CA LEU A 165 9.04 -18.26 -10.15
C LEU A 165 8.58 -19.69 -9.81
N ILE A 166 7.70 -20.28 -10.63
CA ILE A 166 7.26 -21.67 -10.48
C ILE A 166 8.43 -22.64 -10.60
N GLY A 167 9.30 -22.42 -11.60
CA GLY A 167 10.51 -23.23 -11.77
C GLY A 167 11.42 -23.16 -10.55
N LYS A 168 11.62 -21.98 -10.00
CA LYS A 168 12.43 -21.77 -8.77
C LYS A 168 11.83 -22.39 -7.54
N ALA A 169 10.51 -22.25 -7.35
CA ALA A 169 9.82 -22.87 -6.22
C ALA A 169 9.92 -24.41 -6.28
N ARG A 170 9.76 -25.01 -7.47
CA ARG A 170 9.94 -26.45 -7.68
C ARG A 170 11.39 -26.90 -7.45
N ALA A 171 12.35 -26.02 -7.64
CA ALA A 171 13.78 -26.28 -7.35
C ALA A 171 14.14 -26.08 -5.86
N GLY A 172 13.16 -25.78 -4.99
CA GLY A 172 13.34 -25.64 -3.55
C GLY A 172 13.64 -24.22 -3.05
N VAL A 173 13.60 -23.21 -3.93
CA VAL A 173 13.73 -21.79 -3.54
C VAL A 173 12.45 -21.33 -2.87
N GLU A 174 12.55 -20.66 -1.72
CA GLU A 174 11.41 -20.06 -1.04
C GLU A 174 10.90 -18.82 -1.83
N VAL A 175 9.70 -18.89 -2.37
CA VAL A 175 9.11 -17.79 -3.15
C VAL A 175 7.90 -17.22 -2.46
N ARG A 176 7.90 -15.90 -2.23
CA ARG A 176 6.78 -15.14 -1.67
C ARG A 176 6.40 -13.99 -2.59
N VAL A 177 5.12 -13.89 -2.91
CA VAL A 177 4.57 -12.86 -3.79
C VAL A 177 3.42 -12.13 -3.11
N ILE A 178 3.51 -10.80 -3.08
CA ILE A 178 2.41 -9.92 -2.67
C ILE A 178 1.99 -9.11 -3.89
N TYR A 179 0.71 -9.15 -4.22
CA TYR A 179 0.12 -8.31 -5.26
C TYR A 179 -1.02 -7.45 -4.68
N ASP A 180 -1.28 -6.29 -5.29
CA ASP A 180 -2.41 -5.46 -4.87
C ASP A 180 -3.72 -6.01 -5.44
N ASP A 181 -4.73 -6.17 -4.59
CA ASP A 181 -6.02 -6.77 -4.97
C ASP A 181 -6.74 -5.96 -6.06
N VAL A 182 -6.71 -4.62 -5.98
CA VAL A 182 -7.34 -3.75 -6.98
C VAL A 182 -6.47 -3.61 -8.23
N GLY A 183 -5.16 -3.53 -8.05
CA GLY A 183 -4.21 -3.47 -9.18
C GLY A 183 -4.25 -4.70 -10.08
N CYS A 184 -4.66 -5.86 -9.52
CA CYS A 184 -4.77 -7.14 -10.24
C CYS A 184 -6.23 -7.61 -10.38
N TRP A 185 -7.21 -6.72 -10.32
CA TRP A 185 -8.64 -7.08 -10.29
C TRP A 185 -9.13 -7.84 -11.51
N HIS A 186 -8.51 -7.57 -12.66
CA HIS A 186 -8.85 -8.23 -13.93
C HIS A 186 -8.08 -9.54 -14.17
N VAL A 187 -7.12 -9.86 -13.28
CA VAL A 187 -6.31 -11.07 -13.41
C VAL A 187 -7.12 -12.28 -12.93
N PRO A 188 -7.27 -13.34 -13.74
CA PRO A 188 -7.96 -14.55 -13.34
C PRO A 188 -7.32 -15.17 -12.09
N SER A 189 -8.14 -15.64 -11.15
CA SER A 189 -7.65 -16.28 -9.92
C SER A 189 -6.74 -17.49 -10.22
N ALA A 190 -7.02 -18.23 -11.30
CA ALA A 190 -6.23 -19.36 -11.75
C ALA A 190 -4.74 -19.00 -11.93
N PHE A 191 -4.42 -17.79 -12.44
CA PHE A 191 -3.04 -17.33 -12.59
C PHE A 191 -2.24 -17.38 -11.27
N PHE A 192 -2.86 -16.95 -10.18
CA PHE A 192 -2.24 -16.98 -8.85
C PHE A 192 -2.37 -18.36 -8.17
N GLU A 193 -3.39 -19.14 -8.52
CA GLU A 193 -3.58 -20.50 -8.01
C GLU A 193 -2.54 -21.46 -8.58
N ASP A 194 -2.15 -21.35 -9.83
CA ASP A 194 -1.04 -22.09 -10.43
C ASP A 194 0.27 -21.88 -9.65
N MET A 195 0.55 -20.63 -9.25
CA MET A 195 1.72 -20.32 -8.42
C MET A 195 1.61 -20.95 -7.03
N ARG A 196 0.44 -20.89 -6.39
CA ARG A 196 0.20 -21.55 -5.09
C ARG A 196 0.35 -23.06 -5.18
N GLY A 197 -0.17 -23.67 -6.26
CA GLY A 197 -0.01 -25.09 -6.54
C GLY A 197 1.44 -25.55 -6.70
N ALA A 198 2.32 -24.64 -7.10
CA ALA A 198 3.77 -24.88 -7.16
C ALA A 198 4.51 -24.63 -5.83
N GLY A 199 3.80 -24.31 -4.74
CA GLY A 199 4.38 -24.05 -3.42
C GLY A 199 4.76 -22.60 -3.15
N ILE A 200 4.39 -21.65 -4.02
CA ILE A 200 4.65 -20.22 -3.82
C ILE A 200 3.65 -19.64 -2.82
N GLU A 201 4.12 -18.91 -1.82
CA GLU A 201 3.26 -18.15 -0.92
C GLU A 201 2.77 -16.87 -1.63
N VAL A 202 1.54 -16.89 -2.15
CA VAL A 202 0.92 -15.76 -2.86
C VAL A 202 -0.18 -15.12 -2.02
N ARG A 203 -0.07 -13.84 -1.74
CA ARG A 203 -1.02 -13.06 -0.93
C ARG A 203 -1.49 -11.80 -1.67
N SER A 204 -2.80 -11.53 -1.62
CA SER A 204 -3.33 -10.24 -2.05
C SER A 204 -3.24 -9.21 -0.92
N PHE A 205 -2.76 -8.01 -1.25
CA PHE A 205 -2.72 -6.89 -0.30
C PHE A 205 -4.09 -6.20 -0.25
N LEU A 206 -4.65 -6.07 0.95
CA LEU A 206 -5.93 -5.43 1.25
C LEU A 206 -7.08 -5.90 0.34
N LYS A 207 -7.41 -7.18 0.44
CA LYS A 207 -8.52 -7.80 -0.30
C LYS A 207 -9.82 -7.00 -0.12
N VAL A 208 -10.41 -6.60 -1.26
CA VAL A 208 -11.65 -5.82 -1.31
C VAL A 208 -12.81 -6.77 -1.59
N ARG A 209 -13.66 -7.00 -0.58
CA ARG A 209 -14.84 -7.88 -0.73
C ARG A 209 -16.09 -7.13 -1.21
N PHE A 210 -16.25 -5.86 -0.79
CA PHE A 210 -17.41 -5.02 -1.12
C PHE A 210 -16.93 -3.61 -1.47
N PRO A 211 -16.63 -3.32 -2.75
CA PRO A 211 -16.03 -2.05 -3.15
C PRO A 211 -16.88 -0.83 -2.82
N LEU A 212 -18.22 -0.94 -2.88
CA LEU A 212 -19.14 0.15 -2.60
C LEU A 212 -19.21 0.56 -1.12
N PHE A 213 -18.82 -0.33 -0.19
CA PHE A 213 -18.97 -0.10 1.26
C PHE A 213 -17.64 -0.10 2.01
N THR A 214 -16.52 -0.09 1.31
CA THR A 214 -15.21 -0.10 1.98
C THR A 214 -14.35 1.08 1.56
N SER A 215 -13.91 1.88 2.54
CA SER A 215 -12.91 2.92 2.33
C SER A 215 -11.51 2.36 2.00
N LYS A 216 -11.32 1.03 2.14
CA LYS A 216 -10.04 0.35 1.84
C LYS A 216 -9.69 0.34 0.36
N VAL A 217 -10.64 0.65 -0.55
CA VAL A 217 -10.37 0.79 -1.99
C VAL A 217 -9.28 1.82 -2.28
N ASN A 218 -9.23 2.90 -1.50
CA ASN A 218 -8.27 3.99 -1.69
C ASN A 218 -6.87 3.72 -1.09
N TYR A 219 -6.73 2.68 -0.26
CA TYR A 219 -5.45 2.33 0.36
C TYR A 219 -4.80 1.23 -0.46
N ARG A 220 -4.00 1.62 -1.45
CA ARG A 220 -3.33 0.68 -2.35
C ARG A 220 -1.84 0.64 -2.10
N ASN A 221 -1.26 -0.53 -2.32
CA ASN A 221 0.17 -0.73 -2.25
C ASN A 221 0.80 -0.55 -3.63
N HIS A 222 1.26 0.66 -3.91
CA HIS A 222 1.82 1.01 -5.21
C HIS A 222 3.34 0.73 -5.33
N ARG A 223 3.89 -0.11 -4.47
CA ARG A 223 5.31 -0.49 -4.49
C ARG A 223 5.57 -1.57 -5.54
N LYS A 224 6.78 -1.57 -6.10
CA LYS A 224 7.34 -2.59 -6.96
C LYS A 224 8.72 -2.90 -6.41
N ILE A 225 8.82 -4.02 -5.72
CA ILE A 225 10.03 -4.43 -4.99
C ILE A 225 10.26 -5.91 -5.24
N VAL A 226 11.50 -6.27 -5.55
CA VAL A 226 11.96 -7.65 -5.57
C VAL A 226 13.21 -7.76 -4.72
N VAL A 227 13.28 -8.76 -3.88
CA VAL A 227 14.48 -9.10 -3.10
C VAL A 227 14.83 -10.55 -3.38
N ILE A 228 16.06 -10.80 -3.79
CA ILE A 228 16.59 -12.11 -4.17
C ILE A 228 17.77 -12.42 -3.25
N ASP A 229 17.66 -13.50 -2.49
CA ASP A 229 18.68 -14.03 -1.58
C ASP A 229 19.20 -13.04 -0.52
N GLY A 230 18.54 -11.88 -0.36
CA GLY A 230 18.99 -10.77 0.47
C GLY A 230 20.18 -10.00 -0.09
N LEU A 231 20.60 -10.32 -1.33
CA LEU A 231 21.78 -9.75 -1.98
C LEU A 231 21.42 -8.80 -3.12
N VAL A 232 20.36 -9.10 -3.88
CA VAL A 232 19.93 -8.30 -5.02
C VAL A 232 18.55 -7.73 -4.75
N GLY A 233 18.39 -6.42 -4.95
CA GLY A 233 17.12 -5.71 -4.81
C GLY A 233 16.74 -4.94 -6.07
N PHE A 234 15.49 -5.09 -6.53
CA PHE A 234 14.90 -4.23 -7.55
C PHE A 234 13.84 -3.33 -6.90
N VAL A 235 13.96 -2.04 -7.13
CA VAL A 235 12.98 -1.03 -6.67
C VAL A 235 12.73 -0.06 -7.82
N GLY A 236 11.45 0.20 -8.12
CA GLY A 236 11.16 1.11 -9.23
C GLY A 236 9.68 1.42 -9.44
N GLY A 237 9.37 2.04 -10.56
CA GLY A 237 8.02 2.42 -10.97
C GLY A 237 7.31 1.42 -11.87
N MET A 238 8.04 0.49 -12.51
CA MET A 238 7.48 -0.44 -13.50
C MET A 238 6.74 -1.60 -12.83
N ASN A 239 5.58 -1.94 -13.38
CA ASN A 239 4.82 -3.13 -13.01
C ASN A 239 5.17 -4.31 -13.93
N LEU A 240 4.64 -5.49 -13.58
CA LEU A 240 4.78 -6.70 -14.41
C LEU A 240 3.57 -6.81 -15.35
N ALA A 241 3.63 -6.08 -16.45
CA ALA A 241 2.64 -6.14 -17.50
C ALA A 241 3.26 -5.68 -18.83
N GLU A 242 2.78 -6.25 -19.95
CA GLU A 242 3.28 -5.97 -21.30
C GLU A 242 3.21 -4.48 -21.66
N ARG A 243 2.18 -3.75 -21.18
CA ARG A 243 2.04 -2.30 -21.41
C ARG A 243 3.17 -1.44 -20.84
N TYR A 244 3.99 -1.96 -19.93
CA TYR A 244 5.20 -1.28 -19.42
C TYR A 244 6.45 -1.62 -20.21
N MET A 245 6.34 -2.54 -21.17
CA MET A 245 7.40 -2.88 -22.10
C MET A 245 7.20 -2.05 -23.37
N PRO A 246 8.15 -1.24 -23.80
CA PRO A 246 8.01 -0.54 -25.06
C PRO A 246 8.00 -1.58 -26.18
N VAL A 247 6.85 -1.81 -26.74
CA VAL A 247 6.69 -2.59 -27.95
C VAL A 247 6.68 -1.62 -29.10
N SER A 248 7.73 -1.69 -29.95
CA SER A 248 7.75 -1.23 -31.32
C SER A 248 7.65 0.29 -31.61
N TYR A 249 8.50 0.71 -32.38
CA TYR A 249 8.83 1.79 -33.29
C TYR A 249 7.70 2.66 -33.88
N THR A 250 6.51 2.74 -33.30
CA THR A 250 5.49 3.64 -33.80
C THR A 250 4.93 4.47 -32.67
N HIS A 251 5.32 5.75 -32.72
CA HIS A 251 4.83 6.83 -31.85
C HIS A 251 5.31 6.81 -30.38
N LEU A 252 6.54 7.27 -30.18
CA LEU A 252 6.92 8.01 -29.00
C LEU A 252 6.07 9.29 -28.92
N THR A 253 4.84 9.17 -28.48
CA THR A 253 4.27 10.25 -27.72
C THR A 253 4.93 10.12 -26.35
N LEU A 254 5.91 10.95 -26.08
CA LEU A 254 6.35 11.26 -24.73
C LEU A 254 5.11 11.44 -23.87
N PRO A 255 5.00 10.77 -22.72
CA PRO A 255 4.02 11.16 -21.74
C PRO A 255 4.43 12.58 -21.30
N THR A 256 3.85 13.55 -21.97
CA THR A 256 3.86 14.92 -21.54
C THR A 256 3.05 14.96 -20.27
N LYS A 257 3.72 15.24 -19.19
CA LYS A 257 3.27 15.46 -17.82
C LYS A 257 3.33 14.26 -16.89
N LEU A 258 4.42 14.22 -16.16
CA LEU A 258 4.40 13.95 -14.75
C LEU A 258 3.63 15.11 -14.10
N GLU A 259 2.36 14.90 -13.79
CA GLU A 259 1.72 15.69 -12.76
C GLU A 259 1.99 15.00 -11.43
N VAL A 260 2.74 15.71 -10.61
CA VAL A 260 3.07 15.39 -9.22
C VAL A 260 1.81 15.46 -8.34
#